data_6579f740799424d7cd8b31ab70bcd941
#
_entry.id   6579f740799424d7cd8b31ab70bcd941
#
_cell.length_a   1.000
_cell.length_b   1.000
_cell.length_c   1.000
_cell.angle_alpha   90.00
_cell.angle_beta   90.00
_cell.angle_gamma   90.00
#
_symmetry.space_group_name_H-M   'P 1'
#
loop_
_entity.id
_entity.type
_entity.pdbx_description
1 polymer ?
#
loop_
_entity_poly.entity_id
_entity_poly.type
_entity_poly.pdbx_seq_one_letter_code
_entity_poly.pdbx_strand_id
1 'polypeptide(L)'
;MGNLLEFTINAEGKKILNFDESNQYDDTKNGNRISDYEILQVLSQDNDINFVAKVRSLNNNKIYSIKKINLLNCQDQTIKDKFRALMDKLKLLNNPHVIKYYHYFEENNNLYILMEFMNNADISGYIQAHQILNKAIPEEEIWNILLQCLSALEYLHSQELGNMGVKLANIFMNNEQNVKIGVFRELNFTQNDFNPREDIYMLGKYFYAMMNSEMIKSEDIKQNNFFALLNYKNVQNNTYSGPLIEIVDSMSIDNNSDVKVEELYEKVKKEYVKKYAKNSSIKAVLKCLYSYKILNDIILNKKAIIENNKQKYYIHYWYSQAIDAIAGIKEEDLNLCIEEFRRAIASSYSKLDGNKEIDPLLLLTFLLFRLHQEMNEVDNNNLPNLNKKNAKYVITSSFDGEEDKHNKDQMWNKFIVKYNSKVNSLISDLFFGFVKTKIICQTCRKGYYSFSNYFYIIFDLSDRDSKRDFDLIKDGFEIQFNKKRLILPDGPDRTYCDSCCSYQAFKEYNRYYMLRSNLIIIFNRGSNYKNKSKIIFDEKINLEPFIEEGIDSHKNFFLVGCINRVGEMGKDERYSSYYRDPENTNYWHCDEYLDYSNVSIPIISEINKTQKKEQIIMLFYNSKDIPQ
;
A
#
# COMPACT_ATOMS: atom_id res chain seq x y z
N MET A 1 -17.50 -1.30 -0.51
CA MET A 1 -17.43 -2.53 -1.34
C MET A 1 -16.21 -2.37 -2.20
N GLY A 2 -15.15 -3.06 -1.81
CA GLY A 2 -13.84 -2.88 -2.37
C GLY A 2 -13.77 -3.34 -3.81
N ASN A 3 -13.26 -2.49 -4.68
CA ASN A 3 -12.66 -2.95 -5.91
C ASN A 3 -11.44 -3.75 -5.54
N LEU A 4 -11.64 -5.04 -5.42
CA LEU A 4 -10.60 -6.03 -5.45
C LEU A 4 -9.73 -5.73 -6.67
N LEU A 5 -8.43 -5.78 -6.45
CA LEU A 5 -7.41 -5.82 -7.47
C LEU A 5 -7.95 -6.42 -8.77
N GLU A 6 -8.01 -5.63 -9.83
CA GLU A 6 -8.26 -6.16 -11.16
C GLU A 6 -7.07 -7.04 -11.54
N PHE A 7 -7.26 -8.33 -11.35
CA PHE A 7 -6.38 -9.32 -11.92
C PHE A 7 -6.67 -9.39 -13.41
N THR A 8 -5.78 -8.94 -14.25
CA THR A 8 -5.84 -9.34 -15.65
C THR A 8 -5.39 -10.79 -15.76
N ILE A 9 -6.28 -11.59 -16.31
CA ILE A 9 -5.94 -12.95 -16.74
C ILE A 9 -5.19 -12.78 -18.06
N ASN A 10 -3.91 -13.24 -18.12
CA ASN A 10 -3.20 -13.28 -19.39
C ASN A 10 -3.80 -14.37 -20.28
N ALA A 11 -3.35 -14.46 -21.54
CA ALA A 11 -3.76 -15.50 -22.49
C ALA A 11 -3.57 -16.96 -21.98
N GLU A 12 -2.89 -17.13 -20.84
CA GLU A 12 -2.61 -18.40 -20.17
C GLU A 12 -3.53 -18.66 -18.96
N GLY A 13 -4.55 -17.82 -18.72
CA GLY A 13 -5.50 -17.99 -17.61
C GLY A 13 -4.94 -17.68 -16.21
N LYS A 14 -3.78 -17.02 -16.11
CA LYS A 14 -3.17 -16.63 -14.83
C LYS A 14 -3.59 -15.23 -14.44
N LYS A 15 -4.03 -15.06 -13.20
CA LYS A 15 -4.34 -13.76 -12.60
C LYS A 15 -3.03 -12.99 -12.36
N ILE A 16 -2.92 -11.79 -12.91
CA ILE A 16 -1.78 -10.89 -12.72
C ILE A 16 -2.27 -9.68 -11.93
N LEU A 17 -1.52 -9.30 -10.91
CA LEU A 17 -1.75 -8.05 -10.17
C LEU A 17 -1.34 -6.86 -11.03
N ASN A 18 -2.29 -6.00 -11.36
CA ASN A 18 -2.03 -4.71 -11.98
C ASN A 18 -1.94 -3.64 -10.89
N PHE A 19 -0.75 -3.06 -10.75
CA PHE A 19 -0.58 -1.86 -9.95
C PHE A 19 -0.89 -0.64 -10.82
N ASP A 20 -2.01 0.01 -10.57
CA ASP A 20 -2.37 1.26 -11.25
C ASP A 20 -1.94 2.44 -10.38
N GLU A 21 -0.70 2.90 -10.56
CA GLU A 21 -0.19 4.17 -10.01
C GLU A 21 -0.54 5.35 -10.94
N SER A 22 -1.77 5.44 -11.42
CA SER A 22 -2.15 6.44 -12.42
C SER A 22 -2.29 7.88 -11.89
N ASN A 23 -1.59 8.23 -10.81
CA ASN A 23 -1.59 9.59 -10.26
C ASN A 23 -0.30 10.39 -10.47
N GLN A 24 0.56 10.03 -11.43
CA GLN A 24 1.55 11.00 -11.86
C GLN A 24 0.86 12.10 -12.66
N TYR A 25 0.88 13.29 -12.07
CA TYR A 25 0.44 14.51 -12.70
C TYR A 25 1.39 14.86 -13.86
N ASP A 26 0.86 14.91 -15.06
CA ASP A 26 1.60 15.31 -16.26
C ASP A 26 1.33 16.81 -16.51
N ASP A 27 2.25 17.66 -16.05
CA ASP A 27 2.17 19.12 -16.18
C ASP A 27 2.00 19.57 -17.64
N THR A 28 2.47 18.78 -18.62
CA THR A 28 2.41 19.14 -20.03
C THR A 28 1.01 19.04 -20.64
N LYS A 29 0.06 18.41 -19.94
CA LYS A 29 -1.31 18.18 -20.42
C LYS A 29 -2.37 18.99 -19.67
N ASN A 30 -1.96 19.95 -18.85
CA ASN A 30 -2.90 20.82 -18.15
C ASN A 30 -3.24 22.06 -18.95
N GLY A 31 -4.50 22.44 -18.88
CA GLY A 31 -4.97 23.66 -19.49
C GLY A 31 -4.53 24.89 -18.70
N ASN A 32 -4.25 25.97 -19.42
CA ASN A 32 -3.91 27.29 -18.88
C ASN A 32 -5.10 28.26 -18.90
N ARG A 33 -6.29 27.78 -19.20
CA ARG A 33 -7.53 28.55 -19.25
C ARG A 33 -8.64 27.83 -18.53
N ILE A 34 -9.57 28.59 -17.96
CA ILE A 34 -10.73 27.98 -17.29
C ILE A 34 -11.61 27.17 -18.26
N SER A 35 -11.60 27.54 -19.54
CA SER A 35 -12.30 26.79 -20.61
C SER A 35 -11.75 25.38 -20.86
N ASP A 36 -10.56 25.07 -20.36
CA ASP A 36 -9.97 23.73 -20.47
C ASP A 36 -10.52 22.75 -19.41
N TYR A 37 -11.44 23.25 -18.58
CA TYR A 37 -12.05 22.50 -17.48
C TYR A 37 -13.58 22.59 -17.53
N GLU A 38 -14.23 21.45 -17.46
CA GLU A 38 -15.68 21.34 -17.28
C GLU A 38 -16.01 21.43 -15.77
N ILE A 39 -16.80 22.44 -15.37
CA ILE A 39 -17.27 22.57 -13.99
C ILE A 39 -18.38 21.56 -13.74
N LEU A 40 -18.14 20.58 -12.88
CA LEU A 40 -19.10 19.54 -12.54
C LEU A 40 -20.00 19.95 -11.36
N GLN A 41 -19.42 20.66 -10.37
CA GLN A 41 -20.13 21.07 -9.15
C GLN A 41 -19.39 22.22 -8.48
N VAL A 42 -20.12 23.25 -8.04
CA VAL A 42 -19.59 24.28 -7.14
C VAL A 42 -19.65 23.74 -5.72
N LEU A 43 -18.51 23.70 -5.03
CA LEU A 43 -18.36 23.15 -3.68
C LEU A 43 -18.53 24.23 -2.62
N SER A 44 -17.98 25.42 -2.85
CA SER A 44 -18.16 26.59 -2.00
C SER A 44 -18.06 27.86 -2.83
N GLN A 45 -18.76 28.90 -2.40
CA GLN A 45 -18.79 30.19 -3.07
C GLN A 45 -18.88 31.31 -2.03
N ASP A 46 -17.95 32.28 -2.13
CA ASP A 46 -17.96 33.50 -1.33
C ASP A 46 -18.29 34.70 -2.21
N ASN A 47 -19.46 35.33 -1.99
CA ASN A 47 -19.88 36.63 -2.58
C ASN A 47 -19.71 36.72 -4.12
N ASP A 48 -20.06 35.69 -4.90
CA ASP A 48 -19.98 35.60 -6.35
C ASP A 48 -18.57 35.85 -6.96
N ILE A 49 -17.56 36.09 -6.15
CA ILE A 49 -16.22 36.49 -6.58
C ILE A 49 -15.24 35.33 -6.52
N ASN A 50 -15.22 34.60 -5.40
CA ASN A 50 -14.36 33.46 -5.17
C ASN A 50 -15.19 32.18 -5.10
N PHE A 51 -14.69 31.12 -5.67
CA PHE A 51 -15.35 29.80 -5.55
C PHE A 51 -14.34 28.66 -5.52
N VAL A 52 -14.77 27.54 -4.97
CA VAL A 52 -14.11 26.24 -5.14
C VAL A 52 -15.08 25.33 -5.87
N ALA A 53 -14.62 24.68 -6.93
CA ALA A 53 -15.44 23.79 -7.73
C ALA A 53 -14.73 22.46 -8.02
N LYS A 54 -15.53 21.40 -8.11
CA LYS A 54 -15.13 20.13 -8.70
C LYS A 54 -15.15 20.28 -10.22
N VAL A 55 -14.04 19.95 -10.86
CA VAL A 55 -13.88 20.10 -12.32
C VAL A 55 -13.35 18.82 -12.95
N ARG A 56 -13.66 18.63 -14.22
CA ARG A 56 -13.04 17.64 -15.09
C ARG A 56 -12.12 18.35 -16.10
N SER A 57 -10.86 17.97 -16.17
CA SER A 57 -9.97 18.46 -17.22
C SER A 57 -10.35 17.85 -18.56
N LEU A 58 -10.56 18.69 -19.57
CA LEU A 58 -10.86 18.28 -20.94
C LEU A 58 -9.64 17.66 -21.63
N ASN A 59 -8.44 17.99 -21.15
CA ASN A 59 -7.18 17.52 -21.74
C ASN A 59 -6.81 16.08 -21.32
N ASN A 60 -7.13 15.68 -20.06
CA ASN A 60 -6.73 14.38 -19.51
C ASN A 60 -7.88 13.59 -18.89
N ASN A 61 -9.11 14.13 -18.93
CA ASN A 61 -10.34 13.53 -18.39
C ASN A 61 -10.30 13.19 -16.89
N LYS A 62 -9.39 13.80 -16.11
CA LYS A 62 -9.27 13.60 -14.67
C LYS A 62 -10.09 14.62 -13.89
N ILE A 63 -10.47 14.25 -12.66
CA ILE A 63 -11.23 15.09 -11.73
C ILE A 63 -10.25 15.82 -10.81
N TYR A 64 -10.48 17.12 -10.64
CA TYR A 64 -9.71 18.02 -9.79
C TYR A 64 -10.64 18.92 -8.99
N SER A 65 -10.09 19.61 -7.99
CA SER A 65 -10.69 20.83 -7.44
C SER A 65 -10.00 22.04 -8.05
N ILE A 66 -10.78 23.06 -8.41
CA ILE A 66 -10.24 24.35 -8.83
C ILE A 66 -10.74 25.44 -7.87
N LYS A 67 -9.81 26.24 -7.36
CA LYS A 67 -10.12 27.43 -6.55
C LYS A 67 -9.89 28.68 -7.37
N LYS A 68 -10.92 29.53 -7.48
CA LYS A 68 -10.83 30.86 -8.10
C LYS A 68 -10.64 31.91 -7.02
N ILE A 69 -9.68 32.80 -7.19
CA ILE A 69 -9.40 33.94 -6.34
C ILE A 69 -9.39 35.19 -7.20
N ASN A 70 -10.17 36.19 -6.85
CA ASN A 70 -10.22 37.47 -7.57
C ASN A 70 -9.04 38.35 -7.14
N LEU A 71 -8.27 38.84 -8.13
CA LEU A 71 -7.09 39.68 -7.94
C LEU A 71 -7.39 41.17 -8.05
N LEU A 72 -8.63 41.59 -8.38
CA LEU A 72 -8.99 42.99 -8.53
C LEU A 72 -8.79 43.82 -7.25
N ASN A 73 -8.99 43.21 -6.09
CA ASN A 73 -8.83 43.84 -4.78
C ASN A 73 -7.36 43.87 -4.32
N CYS A 74 -6.45 43.19 -5.03
CA CYS A 74 -5.03 43.18 -4.74
C CYS A 74 -4.27 44.06 -5.74
N GLN A 75 -4.12 45.35 -5.39
CA GLN A 75 -3.42 46.32 -6.27
C GLN A 75 -1.92 46.28 -6.09
N ASP A 76 -1.41 45.70 -5.01
CA ASP A 76 0.02 45.62 -4.73
C ASP A 76 0.66 44.46 -5.50
N GLN A 77 1.56 44.79 -6.44
CA GLN A 77 2.28 43.82 -7.24
C GLN A 77 3.20 42.94 -6.37
N THR A 78 3.75 43.48 -5.29
CA THR A 78 4.65 42.71 -4.40
C THR A 78 3.90 41.58 -3.68
N ILE A 79 2.62 41.79 -3.35
CA ILE A 79 1.75 40.77 -2.78
C ILE A 79 1.47 39.66 -3.78
N LYS A 80 1.18 40.01 -5.06
CA LYS A 80 0.96 39.03 -6.13
C LYS A 80 2.20 38.18 -6.38
N ASP A 81 3.38 38.79 -6.40
CA ASP A 81 4.63 38.07 -6.64
C ASP A 81 4.99 37.12 -5.48
N LYS A 82 4.75 37.54 -4.24
CA LYS A 82 4.88 36.65 -3.06
C LYS A 82 3.92 35.48 -3.12
N PHE A 83 2.69 35.72 -3.57
CA PHE A 83 1.70 34.66 -3.68
C PHE A 83 2.07 33.66 -4.78
N ARG A 84 2.59 34.12 -5.92
CA ARG A 84 3.13 33.24 -6.98
C ARG A 84 4.27 32.38 -6.46
N ALA A 85 5.23 32.98 -5.74
CA ALA A 85 6.33 32.25 -5.11
C ALA A 85 5.83 31.19 -4.11
N LEU A 86 4.78 31.50 -3.33
CA LEU A 86 4.13 30.52 -2.47
C LEU A 86 3.50 29.38 -3.28
N MET A 87 2.78 29.67 -4.37
CA MET A 87 2.18 28.65 -5.23
C MET A 87 3.24 27.71 -5.85
N ASP A 88 4.35 28.28 -6.29
CA ASP A 88 5.47 27.47 -6.81
C ASP A 88 6.06 26.56 -5.72
N LYS A 89 6.16 27.04 -4.48
CA LYS A 89 6.57 26.21 -3.33
C LYS A 89 5.54 25.11 -3.03
N LEU A 90 4.25 25.43 -3.03
CA LEU A 90 3.16 24.46 -2.75
C LEU A 90 3.11 23.33 -3.80
N LYS A 91 3.39 23.61 -5.07
CA LYS A 91 3.46 22.58 -6.14
C LYS A 91 4.54 21.53 -5.87
N LEU A 92 5.61 21.89 -5.19
CA LEU A 92 6.72 20.99 -4.87
C LEU A 92 6.43 20.10 -3.67
N LEU A 93 5.40 20.43 -2.87
CA LEU A 93 5.04 19.63 -1.69
C LEU A 93 4.60 18.23 -2.09
N ASN A 94 5.13 17.25 -1.36
CA ASN A 94 4.78 15.85 -1.53
C ASN A 94 4.68 15.17 -0.17
N ASN A 95 3.48 15.18 0.42
CA ASN A 95 3.16 14.55 1.68
C ASN A 95 1.76 13.94 1.60
N PRO A 96 1.51 12.72 2.10
CA PRO A 96 0.21 12.06 2.01
C PRO A 96 -0.91 12.81 2.73
N HIS A 97 -0.57 13.63 3.73
CA HIS A 97 -1.54 14.38 4.56
C HIS A 97 -1.62 15.87 4.22
N VAL A 98 -1.02 16.28 3.10
CA VAL A 98 -1.16 17.64 2.55
C VAL A 98 -1.84 17.54 1.19
N ILE A 99 -2.81 18.43 0.93
CA ILE A 99 -3.46 18.52 -0.39
C ILE A 99 -2.41 18.76 -1.48
N LYS A 100 -2.46 17.98 -2.56
CA LYS A 100 -1.55 18.16 -3.70
C LYS A 100 -2.01 19.34 -4.55
N TYR A 101 -1.08 20.28 -4.78
CA TYR A 101 -1.26 21.41 -5.70
C TYR A 101 -0.59 21.05 -7.02
N TYR A 102 -1.36 21.11 -8.10
CA TYR A 102 -0.87 20.65 -9.39
C TYR A 102 -0.40 21.80 -10.28
N HIS A 103 -1.25 22.82 -10.44
CA HIS A 103 -1.02 23.91 -11.35
C HIS A 103 -1.77 25.15 -10.91
N TYR A 104 -1.32 26.33 -11.38
CA TYR A 104 -2.10 27.57 -11.28
C TYR A 104 -1.93 28.38 -12.55
N PHE A 105 -2.92 29.20 -12.87
CA PHE A 105 -2.90 30.12 -14.01
C PHE A 105 -3.74 31.35 -13.72
N GLU A 106 -3.44 32.43 -14.42
CA GLU A 106 -4.17 33.70 -14.30
C GLU A 106 -4.96 33.95 -15.58
N GLU A 107 -6.24 34.29 -15.43
CA GLU A 107 -7.13 34.67 -16.52
C GLU A 107 -8.15 35.71 -16.06
N ASN A 108 -8.31 36.82 -16.82
CA ASN A 108 -9.30 37.87 -16.55
C ASN A 108 -9.26 38.42 -15.10
N ASN A 109 -8.08 38.77 -14.61
CA ASN A 109 -7.84 39.21 -13.22
C ASN A 109 -8.27 38.21 -12.13
N ASN A 110 -8.37 36.95 -12.46
CA ASN A 110 -8.58 35.89 -11.51
C ASN A 110 -7.39 34.93 -11.53
N LEU A 111 -7.04 34.44 -10.34
CA LEU A 111 -6.10 33.35 -10.18
C LEU A 111 -6.89 32.04 -9.98
N TYR A 112 -6.56 31.05 -10.75
CA TYR A 112 -7.11 29.71 -10.66
C TYR A 112 -6.05 28.75 -10.14
N ILE A 113 -6.36 27.99 -9.11
CA ILE A 113 -5.46 27.03 -8.48
C ILE A 113 -6.06 25.63 -8.64
N LEU A 114 -5.36 24.77 -9.37
CA LEU A 114 -5.75 23.39 -9.58
C LEU A 114 -5.12 22.51 -8.52
N MET A 115 -5.96 21.75 -7.81
CA MET A 115 -5.54 20.90 -6.69
C MET A 115 -6.27 19.57 -6.68
N GLU A 116 -5.80 18.67 -5.84
CA GLU A 116 -6.40 17.37 -5.61
C GLU A 116 -7.86 17.50 -5.19
N PHE A 117 -8.73 16.64 -5.74
CA PHE A 117 -10.13 16.58 -5.35
C PHE A 117 -10.34 15.53 -4.26
N MET A 118 -10.85 15.95 -3.12
CA MET A 118 -11.26 15.07 -2.03
C MET A 118 -12.76 14.80 -2.12
N ASN A 119 -13.14 13.51 -2.14
CA ASN A 119 -14.51 13.06 -2.41
C ASN A 119 -15.52 13.34 -1.29
N ASN A 120 -15.06 13.70 -0.09
CA ASN A 120 -15.91 13.90 1.08
C ASN A 120 -15.85 15.33 1.62
N ALA A 121 -16.75 15.57 2.58
CA ALA A 121 -16.82 16.81 3.32
C ALA A 121 -15.54 17.10 4.12
N ASP A 122 -15.35 18.36 4.46
CA ASP A 122 -14.38 18.77 5.47
C ASP A 122 -14.74 18.21 6.87
N ILE A 123 -13.83 18.34 7.81
CA ILE A 123 -14.04 17.90 9.20
C ILE A 123 -15.24 18.62 9.87
N SER A 124 -15.60 19.82 9.43
CA SER A 124 -16.80 20.51 9.95
C SER A 124 -18.06 19.70 9.69
N GLY A 125 -18.22 19.21 8.45
CA GLY A 125 -19.36 18.35 8.08
C GLY A 125 -19.37 17.02 8.84
N TYR A 126 -18.18 16.47 9.11
CA TYR A 126 -18.05 15.25 9.91
C TYR A 126 -18.51 15.47 11.38
N ILE A 127 -18.07 16.55 12.02
CA ILE A 127 -18.52 16.92 13.38
C ILE A 127 -20.04 17.13 13.39
N GLN A 128 -20.57 17.88 12.41
CA GLN A 128 -22.00 18.16 12.30
C GLN A 128 -22.84 16.88 12.16
N ALA A 129 -22.36 15.90 11.40
CA ALA A 129 -23.04 14.60 11.26
C ALA A 129 -23.14 13.87 12.62
N HIS A 130 -22.09 13.88 13.44
CA HIS A 130 -22.10 13.29 14.77
C HIS A 130 -23.02 14.05 15.74
N GLN A 131 -23.08 15.38 15.64
CA GLN A 131 -24.02 16.21 16.40
C GLN A 131 -25.48 15.88 16.10
N ILE A 132 -25.85 15.78 14.81
CA ILE A 132 -27.19 15.42 14.37
C ILE A 132 -27.60 14.05 14.92
N LEU A 133 -26.67 13.10 14.93
CA LEU A 133 -26.88 11.75 15.44
C LEU A 133 -26.83 11.67 16.98
N ASN A 134 -26.47 12.74 17.67
CA ASN A 134 -26.22 12.79 19.11
C ASN A 134 -25.25 11.69 19.59
N LYS A 135 -24.17 11.46 18.82
CA LYS A 135 -23.14 10.45 19.09
C LYS A 135 -21.79 11.11 19.25
N ALA A 136 -21.05 10.71 20.31
CA ALA A 136 -19.66 11.09 20.45
C ALA A 136 -18.83 10.48 19.30
N ILE A 137 -17.81 11.21 18.84
CA ILE A 137 -16.83 10.69 17.88
C ILE A 137 -15.98 9.64 18.62
N PRO A 138 -15.78 8.44 18.04
CA PRO A 138 -14.94 7.40 18.66
C PRO A 138 -13.52 7.91 18.94
N GLU A 139 -12.95 7.55 20.08
CA GLU A 139 -11.61 7.99 20.48
C GLU A 139 -10.53 7.57 19.48
N GLU A 140 -10.63 6.34 18.92
CA GLU A 140 -9.73 5.85 17.89
C GLU A 140 -9.69 6.79 16.67
N GLU A 141 -10.84 7.31 16.25
CA GLU A 141 -10.94 8.20 15.10
C GLU A 141 -10.32 9.57 15.41
N ILE A 142 -10.52 10.08 16.63
CA ILE A 142 -9.90 11.34 17.08
C ILE A 142 -8.38 11.22 17.07
N TRP A 143 -7.84 10.15 17.66
CA TRP A 143 -6.40 9.89 17.64
C TRP A 143 -5.82 9.80 16.24
N ASN A 144 -6.53 9.10 15.36
CA ASN A 144 -6.11 8.94 13.98
C ASN A 144 -6.10 10.25 13.20
N ILE A 145 -7.15 11.05 13.31
CA ILE A 145 -7.24 12.36 12.67
C ILE A 145 -6.13 13.29 13.22
N LEU A 146 -5.91 13.29 14.54
CA LEU A 146 -4.86 14.09 15.18
C LEU A 146 -3.47 13.71 14.67
N LEU A 147 -3.18 12.43 14.59
CA LEU A 147 -1.89 11.91 14.10
C LEU A 147 -1.60 12.39 12.67
N GLN A 148 -2.58 12.29 11.78
CA GLN A 148 -2.45 12.70 10.38
C GLN A 148 -2.31 14.23 10.25
N CYS A 149 -3.06 15.01 11.03
CA CYS A 149 -2.94 16.46 11.05
C CYS A 149 -1.56 16.92 11.55
N LEU A 150 -1.04 16.29 12.61
CA LEU A 150 0.29 16.62 13.12
C LEU A 150 1.40 16.25 12.14
N SER A 151 1.27 15.12 11.46
CA SER A 151 2.21 14.73 10.38
C SER A 151 2.22 15.75 9.24
N ALA A 152 1.06 16.28 8.86
CA ALA A 152 0.98 17.34 7.86
C ALA A 152 1.64 18.63 8.34
N LEU A 153 1.40 19.05 9.59
CA LEU A 153 1.98 20.26 10.16
C LEU A 153 3.51 20.14 10.33
N GLU A 154 4.00 19.00 10.83
CA GLU A 154 5.45 18.73 10.92
C GLU A 154 6.13 18.91 9.56
N TYR A 155 5.56 18.31 8.51
CA TYR A 155 6.07 18.45 7.16
C TYR A 155 6.02 19.91 6.67
N LEU A 156 4.88 20.61 6.84
CA LEU A 156 4.76 22.00 6.42
C LEU A 156 5.73 22.93 7.16
N HIS A 157 5.88 22.74 8.48
CA HIS A 157 6.83 23.52 9.28
C HIS A 157 8.30 23.25 8.87
N SER A 158 8.64 22.00 8.53
CA SER A 158 9.97 21.66 8.00
C SER A 158 10.28 22.34 6.66
N GLN A 159 9.24 22.72 5.91
CA GLN A 159 9.36 23.49 4.67
C GLN A 159 9.26 25.00 4.90
N GLU A 160 9.39 25.47 6.14
CA GLU A 160 9.20 26.88 6.53
C GLU A 160 7.84 27.46 6.12
N LEU A 161 6.81 26.61 6.19
CA LEU A 161 5.42 26.95 5.93
C LEU A 161 4.66 26.85 7.25
N GLY A 162 4.60 27.93 8.02
CA GLY A 162 3.80 28.04 9.23
C GLY A 162 2.67 29.06 9.08
N ASN A 163 1.74 29.08 10.04
CA ASN A 163 0.54 29.91 10.04
C ASN A 163 -0.27 29.79 8.74
N MET A 164 -0.50 28.52 8.34
CA MET A 164 -1.13 28.20 7.06
C MET A 164 -2.66 28.31 7.08
N GLY A 165 -3.21 28.92 8.13
CA GLY A 165 -4.65 29.11 8.28
C GLY A 165 -5.37 27.77 8.48
N VAL A 166 -4.86 26.93 9.37
CA VAL A 166 -5.52 25.69 9.75
C VAL A 166 -6.93 26.02 10.23
N LYS A 167 -7.94 25.53 9.50
CA LYS A 167 -9.37 25.68 9.79
C LYS A 167 -10.04 24.34 9.57
N LEU A 168 -11.13 24.05 10.30
CA LEU A 168 -11.91 22.82 10.07
C LEU A 168 -12.32 22.64 8.59
N ALA A 169 -12.68 23.74 7.94
CA ALA A 169 -13.03 23.77 6.51
C ALA A 169 -11.85 23.48 5.55
N ASN A 170 -10.62 23.47 6.05
CA ASN A 170 -9.41 23.18 5.28
C ASN A 170 -8.81 21.80 5.64
N ILE A 171 -9.45 21.06 6.53
CA ILE A 171 -9.06 19.69 6.88
C ILE A 171 -10.09 18.77 6.22
N PHE A 172 -9.65 18.03 5.21
CA PHE A 172 -10.49 17.16 4.41
C PHE A 172 -10.28 15.71 4.82
N MET A 173 -11.33 14.91 4.79
CA MET A 173 -11.28 13.49 5.12
C MET A 173 -12.00 12.70 4.04
N ASN A 174 -11.43 11.59 3.57
CA ASN A 174 -12.09 10.69 2.64
C ASN A 174 -12.87 9.56 3.37
N ASN A 175 -13.57 8.70 2.61
CA ASN A 175 -14.33 7.57 3.15
C ASN A 175 -13.47 6.53 3.90
N GLU A 176 -12.17 6.53 3.68
CA GLU A 176 -11.20 5.63 4.30
C GLU A 176 -10.56 6.24 5.54
N GLN A 177 -11.06 7.41 5.99
CA GLN A 177 -10.54 8.20 7.11
C GLN A 177 -9.11 8.75 6.87
N ASN A 178 -8.69 8.88 5.60
CA ASN A 178 -7.46 9.59 5.29
C ASN A 178 -7.72 11.09 5.34
N VAL A 179 -6.86 11.79 6.07
CA VAL A 179 -6.97 13.23 6.33
C VAL A 179 -5.89 13.96 5.55
N LYS A 180 -6.29 15.10 4.94
CA LYS A 180 -5.37 16.02 4.28
C LYS A 180 -5.66 17.46 4.67
N ILE A 181 -4.61 18.21 4.97
CA ILE A 181 -4.70 19.65 5.23
C ILE A 181 -4.51 20.41 3.92
N GLY A 182 -5.46 21.27 3.60
CA GLY A 182 -5.35 22.26 2.53
C GLY A 182 -4.70 23.56 3.05
N VAL A 183 -3.71 24.04 2.32
CA VAL A 183 -3.01 25.29 2.64
C VAL A 183 -3.71 26.43 1.91
N PHE A 184 -4.49 27.25 2.62
CA PHE A 184 -5.20 28.37 2.03
C PHE A 184 -4.97 29.64 2.84
N ARG A 185 -3.98 30.41 2.44
CA ARG A 185 -3.79 31.75 2.97
C ARG A 185 -4.63 32.76 2.18
N GLU A 186 -5.25 33.71 2.88
CA GLU A 186 -5.92 34.85 2.24
C GLU A 186 -4.88 35.83 1.68
N LEU A 187 -5.23 36.60 0.65
CA LEU A 187 -4.32 37.55 -0.01
C LEU A 187 -3.81 38.69 0.89
N ASN A 188 -4.24 38.76 2.13
CA ASN A 188 -3.87 39.81 3.09
C ASN A 188 -2.58 39.48 3.84
N PHE A 189 -1.49 39.28 3.08
CA PHE A 189 -0.16 39.01 3.64
C PHE A 189 0.42 40.23 4.37
N THR A 190 0.55 40.16 5.67
CA THR A 190 1.50 40.95 6.43
C THR A 190 2.81 40.19 6.63
N GLN A 191 3.92 40.87 6.73
CA GLN A 191 5.26 40.40 6.29
C GLN A 191 6.02 39.48 7.27
N ASN A 192 5.49 39.06 8.45
CA ASN A 192 6.31 38.45 9.50
C ASN A 192 5.71 37.19 10.15
N ASP A 193 5.00 36.35 9.43
CA ASP A 193 4.12 35.41 10.13
C ASP A 193 4.44 33.95 9.86
N PHE A 194 5.72 33.53 9.98
CA PHE A 194 6.00 32.14 10.31
C PHE A 194 5.72 31.96 11.81
N ASN A 195 4.50 31.53 12.13
CA ASN A 195 4.10 31.20 13.48
C ASN A 195 3.56 29.77 13.53
N PRO A 196 4.46 28.76 13.58
CA PRO A 196 4.07 27.35 13.63
C PRO A 196 3.21 27.02 14.85
N ARG A 197 3.33 27.80 15.88
CA ARG A 197 2.58 27.61 17.13
C ARG A 197 1.11 27.93 17.01
N GLU A 198 0.74 28.90 16.19
CA GLU A 198 -0.67 29.23 15.96
C GLU A 198 -1.40 28.07 15.27
N ASP A 199 -0.72 27.34 14.37
CA ASP A 199 -1.28 26.14 13.76
C ASP A 199 -1.56 25.06 14.80
N ILE A 200 -0.66 24.83 15.76
CA ILE A 200 -0.84 23.87 16.86
C ILE A 200 -2.00 24.30 17.76
N TYR A 201 -2.03 25.57 18.14
CA TYR A 201 -3.07 26.12 18.99
C TYR A 201 -4.46 26.02 18.35
N MET A 202 -4.56 26.37 17.08
CA MET A 202 -5.82 26.25 16.33
C MET A 202 -6.24 24.80 16.20
N LEU A 203 -5.30 23.89 15.92
CA LEU A 203 -5.58 22.47 15.88
C LEU A 203 -6.11 21.96 17.23
N GLY A 204 -5.49 22.32 18.35
CA GLY A 204 -5.96 21.99 19.70
C GLY A 204 -7.41 22.40 19.94
N LYS A 205 -7.78 23.62 19.55
CA LYS A 205 -9.18 24.11 19.65
C LYS A 205 -10.14 23.24 18.84
N TYR A 206 -9.76 22.83 17.63
CA TYR A 206 -10.61 21.99 16.79
C TYR A 206 -10.78 20.58 17.35
N PHE A 207 -9.72 19.99 17.90
CA PHE A 207 -9.82 18.70 18.55
C PHE A 207 -10.63 18.73 19.83
N TYR A 208 -10.53 19.81 20.59
CA TYR A 208 -11.40 20.03 21.72
C TYR A 208 -12.89 20.09 21.31
N ALA A 209 -13.19 20.82 20.22
CA ALA A 209 -14.56 20.88 19.68
C ALA A 209 -15.04 19.50 19.19
N MET A 210 -14.18 18.72 18.56
CA MET A 210 -14.49 17.35 18.14
C MET A 210 -14.84 16.46 19.33
N MET A 211 -14.08 16.53 20.42
CA MET A 211 -14.31 15.74 21.65
C MET A 211 -15.64 16.11 22.33
N ASN A 212 -16.04 17.36 22.23
CA ASN A 212 -17.32 17.85 22.79
C ASN A 212 -18.48 17.76 21.80
N SER A 213 -18.21 17.37 20.54
CA SER A 213 -19.18 17.41 19.44
C SER A 213 -19.84 18.80 19.29
N GLU A 214 -19.08 19.86 19.46
CA GLU A 214 -19.53 21.23 19.37
C GLU A 214 -18.96 21.96 18.16
N MET A 215 -19.79 22.72 17.45
CA MET A 215 -19.32 23.60 16.37
C MET A 215 -18.79 24.90 16.97
N ILE A 216 -17.54 25.21 16.68
CA ILE A 216 -16.92 26.48 17.11
C ILE A 216 -17.35 27.57 16.14
N LYS A 217 -18.01 28.61 16.66
CA LYS A 217 -18.28 29.81 15.88
C LYS A 217 -16.99 30.62 15.70
N SER A 218 -16.84 31.25 14.53
CA SER A 218 -15.65 32.06 14.21
C SER A 218 -15.39 33.20 15.24
N GLU A 219 -16.42 33.66 15.93
CA GLU A 219 -16.34 34.68 16.97
C GLU A 219 -15.72 34.13 18.27
N ASP A 220 -16.01 32.88 18.61
CA ASP A 220 -15.50 32.22 19.81
C ASP A 220 -14.01 31.90 19.72
N ILE A 221 -13.51 31.71 18.50
CA ILE A 221 -12.08 31.42 18.23
C ILE A 221 -11.17 32.58 18.60
N LYS A 222 -11.68 33.82 18.50
CA LYS A 222 -10.93 35.06 18.78
C LYS A 222 -10.85 35.42 20.28
N GLN A 223 -11.59 34.72 21.14
CA GLN A 223 -11.57 35.01 22.59
C GLN A 223 -10.43 34.19 23.24
N ASN A 224 -9.50 34.86 23.92
CA ASN A 224 -8.37 34.27 24.63
C ASN A 224 -8.78 33.33 25.79
N ASN A 225 -10.06 33.30 26.19
CA ASN A 225 -10.60 32.45 27.25
C ASN A 225 -11.48 31.30 26.72
N PHE A 226 -11.28 30.87 25.49
CA PHE A 226 -12.08 29.83 24.84
C PHE A 226 -12.22 28.55 25.69
N PHE A 227 -11.14 28.09 26.31
CA PHE A 227 -11.14 26.88 27.15
C PHE A 227 -11.82 27.05 28.50
N ALA A 228 -11.87 28.25 29.04
CA ALA A 228 -12.60 28.55 30.29
C ALA A 228 -14.12 28.59 30.10
N LEU A 229 -14.59 28.83 28.88
CA LEU A 229 -16.01 28.92 28.53
C LEU A 229 -16.62 27.55 28.13
N LEU A 230 -15.79 26.60 27.70
CA LEU A 230 -16.26 25.26 27.31
C LEU A 230 -16.36 24.38 28.57
N ASN A 231 -17.58 24.23 29.07
CA ASN A 231 -17.86 23.21 30.07
C ASN A 231 -17.48 21.83 29.53
N TYR A 232 -16.55 21.15 30.21
CA TYR A 232 -16.08 19.78 29.96
C TYR A 232 -17.20 18.71 30.05
N LYS A 233 -18.34 18.88 29.38
CA LYS A 233 -19.50 17.99 29.54
C LYS A 233 -19.19 16.53 29.17
N ASN A 234 -18.52 16.32 28.06
CA ASN A 234 -18.20 14.95 27.62
C ASN A 234 -16.89 14.43 28.24
N VAL A 235 -15.95 15.30 28.57
CA VAL A 235 -14.73 14.96 29.30
C VAL A 235 -15.04 14.55 30.73
N GLN A 236 -16.01 15.19 31.39
CA GLN A 236 -16.48 14.81 32.74
C GLN A 236 -17.16 13.43 32.77
N ASN A 237 -17.63 12.90 31.63
CA ASN A 237 -18.30 11.61 31.54
C ASN A 237 -17.33 10.43 31.22
N ASN A 238 -16.02 10.60 31.36
CA ASN A 238 -15.00 9.57 31.05
C ASN A 238 -15.12 8.96 29.65
N THR A 239 -15.59 9.74 28.66
CA THR A 239 -15.75 9.26 27.28
C THR A 239 -14.40 9.10 26.59
N TYR A 240 -13.41 9.89 26.98
CA TYR A 240 -12.07 9.89 26.39
C TYR A 240 -10.98 9.63 27.44
N SER A 241 -9.87 9.02 26.98
CA SER A 241 -8.77 8.66 27.89
C SER A 241 -7.98 9.88 28.35
N GLY A 242 -7.38 9.80 29.55
CA GLY A 242 -6.52 10.82 30.11
C GLY A 242 -5.41 11.29 29.16
N PRO A 243 -4.65 10.38 28.51
CA PRO A 243 -3.59 10.75 27.56
C PRO A 243 -4.09 11.62 26.38
N LEU A 244 -5.28 11.36 25.82
CA LEU A 244 -5.84 12.19 24.75
C LEU A 244 -6.16 13.60 25.25
N ILE A 245 -6.80 13.69 26.42
CA ILE A 245 -7.15 14.96 27.05
C ILE A 245 -5.90 15.78 27.33
N GLU A 246 -4.87 15.17 27.95
CA GLU A 246 -3.60 15.86 28.27
C GLU A 246 -2.90 16.41 27.01
N ILE A 247 -2.94 15.67 25.90
CA ILE A 247 -2.34 16.11 24.64
C ILE A 247 -3.11 17.31 24.08
N VAL A 248 -4.44 17.21 23.97
CA VAL A 248 -5.26 18.31 23.43
C VAL A 248 -5.15 19.54 24.32
N ASP A 249 -5.12 19.38 25.63
CA ASP A 249 -4.90 20.47 26.57
C ASP A 249 -3.53 21.12 26.37
N SER A 250 -2.46 20.34 26.19
CA SER A 250 -1.11 20.88 25.96
C SER A 250 -0.98 21.70 24.67
N MET A 251 -1.79 21.40 23.66
CA MET A 251 -1.89 22.18 22.42
C MET A 251 -2.58 23.53 22.63
N SER A 252 -3.39 23.62 23.67
CA SER A 252 -4.36 24.68 23.90
C SER A 252 -3.89 25.74 24.92
N ILE A 253 -2.77 25.50 25.59
CA ILE A 253 -2.20 26.41 26.58
C ILE A 253 -1.54 27.61 25.90
N ASP A 254 -1.83 28.80 26.43
CA ASP A 254 -1.38 30.10 25.91
C ASP A 254 0.13 30.18 25.64
N ASN A 255 0.44 31.05 24.72
CA ASN A 255 1.68 31.52 24.09
C ASN A 255 3.06 31.36 24.79
N ASN A 256 3.19 30.74 25.95
CA ASN A 256 4.44 30.63 26.71
C ASN A 256 5.04 29.20 26.81
N SER A 257 4.41 28.16 26.31
CA SER A 257 5.01 26.81 26.30
C SER A 257 5.75 26.54 24.99
N ASP A 258 6.99 26.04 25.05
CA ASP A 258 7.83 25.69 23.89
C ASP A 258 7.42 24.36 23.23
N VAL A 259 6.12 24.07 23.09
CA VAL A 259 5.66 22.81 22.48
C VAL A 259 5.95 22.85 20.98
N LYS A 260 6.83 21.95 20.53
CA LYS A 260 7.15 21.75 19.12
C LYS A 260 6.23 20.71 18.49
N VAL A 261 5.90 20.90 17.23
CA VAL A 261 5.03 19.96 16.51
C VAL A 261 5.65 18.56 16.42
N GLU A 262 6.97 18.46 16.29
CA GLU A 262 7.71 17.20 16.22
C GLU A 262 7.55 16.39 17.52
N GLU A 263 7.70 17.04 18.67
CA GLU A 263 7.57 16.39 19.99
C GLU A 263 6.13 15.91 20.22
N LEU A 264 5.18 16.75 19.84
CA LEU A 264 3.75 16.44 19.95
C LEU A 264 3.36 15.28 19.04
N TYR A 265 3.86 15.30 17.79
CA TYR A 265 3.66 14.24 16.82
C TYR A 265 4.18 12.89 17.31
N GLU A 266 5.42 12.83 17.83
CA GLU A 266 5.99 11.60 18.37
C GLU A 266 5.22 11.10 19.61
N LYS A 267 4.76 11.99 20.49
CA LYS A 267 3.93 11.60 21.64
C LYS A 267 2.59 11.03 21.21
N VAL A 268 1.89 11.67 20.29
CA VAL A 268 0.61 11.20 19.74
C VAL A 268 0.78 9.87 19.03
N LYS A 269 1.82 9.75 18.21
CA LYS A 269 2.16 8.54 17.46
C LYS A 269 2.40 7.35 18.40
N LYS A 270 3.18 7.54 19.46
CA LYS A 270 3.46 6.50 20.45
C LYS A 270 2.18 5.98 21.11
N GLU A 271 1.30 6.87 21.56
CA GLU A 271 0.04 6.49 22.20
C GLU A 271 -0.94 5.82 21.22
N TYR A 272 -1.05 6.35 19.98
CA TYR A 272 -1.89 5.77 18.94
C TYR A 272 -1.45 4.36 18.58
N VAL A 273 -0.15 4.18 18.29
CA VAL A 273 0.43 2.88 17.90
C VAL A 273 0.24 1.85 19.01
N LYS A 274 0.46 2.25 20.26
CA LYS A 274 0.28 1.38 21.41
C LYS A 274 -1.16 0.83 21.53
N LYS A 275 -2.16 1.64 21.18
CA LYS A 275 -3.57 1.32 21.46
C LYS A 275 -4.37 0.89 20.22
N TYR A 276 -4.08 1.46 19.05
CA TYR A 276 -4.98 1.38 17.89
C TYR A 276 -4.35 0.92 16.59
N ALA A 277 -3.02 0.90 16.46
CA ALA A 277 -2.42 0.58 15.18
C ALA A 277 -2.80 -0.82 14.68
N LYS A 278 -3.37 -0.87 13.47
CA LYS A 278 -3.79 -2.10 12.78
C LYS A 278 -2.68 -2.54 11.83
N ASN A 279 -1.61 -3.09 12.38
CA ASN A 279 -0.39 -3.47 11.66
C ASN A 279 -0.11 -4.97 11.69
N SER A 280 -1.11 -5.80 12.03
CA SER A 280 -0.89 -7.24 12.19
C SER A 280 -0.47 -7.90 10.88
N SER A 281 -1.02 -7.47 9.74
CA SER A 281 -0.63 -7.97 8.42
C SER A 281 0.80 -7.59 8.04
N ILE A 282 1.22 -6.34 8.33
CA ILE A 282 2.59 -5.88 8.07
C ILE A 282 3.57 -6.68 8.93
N LYS A 283 3.28 -6.81 10.23
CA LYS A 283 4.10 -7.63 11.15
C LYS A 283 4.24 -9.06 10.63
N ALA A 284 3.13 -9.70 10.29
CA ALA A 284 3.12 -11.08 9.84
C ALA A 284 3.95 -11.28 8.56
N VAL A 285 3.80 -10.40 7.57
CA VAL A 285 4.58 -10.47 6.32
C VAL A 285 6.06 -10.24 6.56
N LEU A 286 6.44 -9.20 7.33
CA LEU A 286 7.83 -8.90 7.61
C LEU A 286 8.50 -9.99 8.44
N LYS A 287 7.84 -10.55 9.45
CA LYS A 287 8.36 -11.66 10.26
C LYS A 287 8.56 -12.93 9.45
N CYS A 288 7.64 -13.28 8.54
CA CYS A 288 7.84 -14.39 7.62
C CYS A 288 8.98 -14.14 6.62
N LEU A 289 9.15 -12.91 6.12
CA LEU A 289 10.29 -12.57 5.27
C LEU A 289 11.62 -12.55 6.05
N TYR A 290 11.59 -12.21 7.34
CA TYR A 290 12.75 -12.28 8.23
C TYR A 290 13.32 -13.69 8.35
N SER A 291 12.51 -14.75 8.20
CA SER A 291 13.00 -16.14 8.18
C SER A 291 13.93 -16.45 6.99
N TYR A 292 14.00 -15.60 5.98
CA TYR A 292 14.91 -15.78 4.84
C TYR A 292 16.28 -15.13 5.10
N LYS A 293 17.14 -15.83 5.83
CA LYS A 293 18.46 -15.33 6.26
C LYS A 293 19.25 -14.65 5.16
N ILE A 294 19.36 -15.28 3.98
CA ILE A 294 20.15 -14.72 2.86
C ILE A 294 19.62 -13.36 2.41
N LEU A 295 18.28 -13.19 2.38
CA LEU A 295 17.67 -11.92 2.02
C LEU A 295 18.09 -10.83 3.01
N ASN A 296 17.98 -11.13 4.30
CA ASN A 296 18.29 -10.18 5.37
C ASN A 296 19.78 -9.84 5.41
N ASP A 297 20.66 -10.84 5.38
CA ASP A 297 22.13 -10.64 5.41
C ASP A 297 22.58 -9.71 4.30
N ILE A 298 22.06 -9.87 3.08
CA ILE A 298 22.46 -9.01 1.96
C ILE A 298 21.90 -7.60 2.10
N ILE A 299 20.65 -7.45 2.56
CA ILE A 299 20.06 -6.12 2.77
C ILE A 299 20.78 -5.38 3.88
N LEU A 300 21.04 -6.04 5.00
CA LEU A 300 21.75 -5.45 6.14
C LEU A 300 23.22 -5.11 5.79
N ASN A 301 23.91 -5.94 5.03
CA ASN A 301 25.26 -5.64 4.55
C ASN A 301 25.31 -4.41 3.59
N LYS A 302 24.20 -4.08 2.92
CA LYS A 302 24.09 -2.89 2.07
C LYS A 302 23.56 -1.66 2.83
N LYS A 303 23.32 -1.75 4.14
CA LYS A 303 22.66 -0.70 4.95
C LYS A 303 23.31 0.68 4.78
N ALA A 304 24.64 0.78 4.83
CA ALA A 304 25.34 2.05 4.66
C ALA A 304 25.12 2.68 3.27
N ILE A 305 25.03 1.86 2.20
CA ILE A 305 24.75 2.33 0.84
C ILE A 305 23.29 2.82 0.73
N ILE A 306 22.38 2.09 1.36
CA ILE A 306 20.96 2.42 1.40
C ILE A 306 20.73 3.72 2.17
N GLU A 307 21.37 3.90 3.33
CA GLU A 307 21.26 5.11 4.14
C GLU A 307 21.80 6.35 3.44
N ASN A 308 22.90 6.22 2.69
CA ASN A 308 23.46 7.32 1.90
C ASN A 308 22.65 7.69 0.66
N ASN A 309 21.73 6.82 0.22
CA ASN A 309 20.91 7.00 -0.98
C ASN A 309 19.42 6.71 -0.71
N LYS A 310 18.88 7.23 0.40
CA LYS A 310 17.48 6.97 0.83
C LYS A 310 16.42 7.23 -0.23
N GLN A 311 16.61 8.23 -1.10
CA GLN A 311 15.63 8.53 -2.17
C GLN A 311 15.56 7.41 -3.21
N LYS A 312 16.71 6.81 -3.56
CA LYS A 312 16.77 5.69 -4.52
C LYS A 312 16.28 4.39 -3.90
N TYR A 313 16.62 4.14 -2.64
CA TYR A 313 16.35 2.90 -1.91
C TYR A 313 15.30 3.12 -0.80
N TYR A 314 14.21 3.79 -1.12
CA TYR A 314 13.27 4.27 -0.12
C TYR A 314 12.58 3.13 0.66
N ILE A 315 12.05 2.13 -0.04
CA ILE A 315 11.41 0.98 0.62
C ILE A 315 12.44 0.05 1.24
N HIS A 316 13.62 -0.11 0.63
CA HIS A 316 14.73 -0.86 1.24
C HIS A 316 15.18 -0.28 2.57
N TYR A 317 15.28 1.05 2.66
CA TYR A 317 15.65 1.71 3.91
C TYR A 317 14.68 1.33 5.03
N TRP A 318 13.39 1.52 4.81
CA TRP A 318 12.39 1.20 5.83
C TRP A 318 12.25 -0.30 6.10
N TYR A 319 12.42 -1.14 5.08
CA TYR A 319 12.49 -2.59 5.25
C TYR A 319 13.67 -2.99 6.13
N SER A 320 14.87 -2.44 5.90
CA SER A 320 16.05 -2.73 6.73
C SER A 320 15.86 -2.30 8.19
N GLN A 321 15.25 -1.13 8.44
CA GLN A 321 14.92 -0.69 9.80
C GLN A 321 13.94 -1.65 10.49
N ALA A 322 12.91 -2.10 9.79
CA ALA A 322 11.93 -3.03 10.33
C ALA A 322 12.55 -4.42 10.63
N ILE A 323 13.44 -4.91 9.76
CA ILE A 323 14.17 -6.18 9.99
C ILE A 323 15.11 -6.07 11.21
N ASP A 324 15.84 -4.96 11.35
CA ASP A 324 16.67 -4.71 12.54
C ASP A 324 15.83 -4.68 13.82
N ALA A 325 14.66 -4.06 13.79
CA ALA A 325 13.76 -4.01 14.93
C ALA A 325 13.20 -5.40 15.29
N ILE A 326 12.89 -6.24 14.28
CA ILE A 326 12.47 -7.63 14.52
C ILE A 326 13.61 -8.43 15.17
N ALA A 327 14.84 -8.27 14.69
CA ALA A 327 16.03 -8.93 15.25
C ALA A 327 16.38 -8.47 16.67
N GLY A 328 16.17 -7.19 16.99
CA GLY A 328 16.54 -6.56 18.26
C GLY A 328 15.55 -6.75 19.42
N ILE A 329 14.37 -7.23 19.16
CA ILE A 329 13.32 -7.67 20.11
C ILE A 329 12.97 -6.64 21.21
N LYS A 330 12.69 -5.41 20.84
CA LYS A 330 11.94 -4.49 21.69
C LYS A 330 10.61 -4.17 21.02
N GLU A 331 9.51 -4.71 21.54
CA GLU A 331 8.21 -4.62 20.88
C GLU A 331 7.72 -3.18 20.68
N GLU A 332 8.04 -2.27 21.60
CA GLU A 332 7.69 -0.85 21.44
C GLU A 332 8.42 -0.22 20.25
N ASP A 333 9.70 -0.50 20.08
CA ASP A 333 10.50 0.00 18.97
C ASP A 333 10.04 -0.63 17.64
N LEU A 334 9.68 -1.92 17.66
CA LEU A 334 9.13 -2.61 16.49
C LEU A 334 7.82 -1.98 16.02
N ASN A 335 6.89 -1.68 16.92
CA ASN A 335 5.61 -1.09 16.57
C ASN A 335 5.79 0.29 15.90
N LEU A 336 6.69 1.11 16.41
CA LEU A 336 7.02 2.41 15.83
C LEU A 336 7.67 2.26 14.45
N CYS A 337 8.64 1.36 14.29
CA CYS A 337 9.27 1.09 12.99
C CYS A 337 8.25 0.58 11.96
N ILE A 338 7.32 -0.28 12.35
CA ILE A 338 6.28 -0.78 11.46
C ILE A 338 5.32 0.32 11.04
N GLU A 339 5.00 1.27 11.91
CA GLU A 339 4.16 2.40 11.55
C GLU A 339 4.86 3.33 10.54
N GLU A 340 6.16 3.60 10.71
CA GLU A 340 6.93 4.34 9.71
C GLU A 340 7.03 3.59 8.38
N PHE A 341 7.23 2.28 8.44
CA PHE A 341 7.22 1.44 7.25
C PHE A 341 5.86 1.51 6.55
N ARG A 342 4.75 1.46 7.30
CA ARG A 342 3.40 1.63 6.76
C ARG A 342 3.22 2.95 6.01
N ARG A 343 3.72 4.05 6.58
CA ARG A 343 3.69 5.37 5.92
C ARG A 343 4.52 5.40 4.66
N ALA A 344 5.69 4.77 4.68
CA ALA A 344 6.55 4.69 3.50
C ALA A 344 5.88 3.92 2.35
N ILE A 345 5.22 2.80 2.63
CA ILE A 345 4.49 2.05 1.60
C ILE A 345 3.26 2.82 1.12
N ALA A 346 2.52 3.47 2.01
CA ALA A 346 1.35 4.29 1.67
C ALA A 346 1.73 5.48 0.77
N SER A 347 2.84 6.17 1.07
CA SER A 347 3.35 7.26 0.22
C SER A 347 3.78 6.79 -1.17
N SER A 348 4.20 5.53 -1.29
CA SER A 348 4.62 4.93 -2.55
C SER A 348 3.45 4.33 -3.34
N TYR A 349 2.37 3.96 -2.68
CA TYR A 349 1.20 3.34 -3.31
C TYR A 349 -0.08 3.63 -2.51
N SER A 350 -0.90 4.53 -3.02
CA SER A 350 -2.08 5.06 -2.33
C SER A 350 -3.16 4.01 -1.96
N LYS A 351 -3.19 2.86 -2.65
CA LYS A 351 -4.10 1.76 -2.29
C LYS A 351 -3.73 1.04 -0.98
N LEU A 352 -2.50 1.24 -0.49
CA LEU A 352 -2.02 0.75 0.80
C LEU A 352 -2.17 1.80 1.92
N ASP A 353 -2.71 2.97 1.56
CA ASP A 353 -3.04 4.02 2.51
C ASP A 353 -4.37 3.72 3.22
N GLY A 354 -4.48 4.12 4.47
CA GLY A 354 -5.69 3.96 5.28
C GLY A 354 -5.46 3.25 6.62
N ASN A 355 -6.48 3.33 7.48
CA ASN A 355 -6.42 2.79 8.86
C ASN A 355 -6.91 1.35 8.99
N LYS A 356 -7.18 0.68 7.89
CA LYS A 356 -7.60 -0.73 7.90
C LYS A 356 -6.38 -1.63 7.81
N GLU A 357 -6.56 -2.86 8.27
CA GLU A 357 -5.57 -3.89 8.00
C GLU A 357 -5.34 -4.02 6.48
N ILE A 358 -4.08 -4.03 6.08
CA ILE A 358 -3.68 -4.19 4.69
C ILE A 358 -3.81 -5.67 4.31
N ASP A 359 -4.32 -5.97 3.13
CA ASP A 359 -4.31 -7.34 2.62
C ASP A 359 -2.86 -7.84 2.47
N PRO A 360 -2.47 -8.94 3.15
CA PRO A 360 -1.09 -9.44 3.12
C PRO A 360 -0.59 -9.82 1.73
N LEU A 361 -1.46 -10.26 0.82
CA LEU A 361 -1.09 -10.58 -0.55
C LEU A 361 -0.72 -9.31 -1.32
N LEU A 362 -1.53 -8.27 -1.16
CA LEU A 362 -1.26 -6.97 -1.77
C LEU A 362 0.06 -6.40 -1.24
N LEU A 363 0.25 -6.44 0.08
CA LEU A 363 1.47 -5.96 0.73
C LEU A 363 2.70 -6.73 0.26
N LEU A 364 2.66 -8.06 0.30
CA LEU A 364 3.78 -8.92 -0.12
C LEU A 364 4.16 -8.65 -1.58
N THR A 365 3.15 -8.58 -2.44
CA THR A 365 3.36 -8.34 -3.87
C THR A 365 3.99 -6.98 -4.11
N PHE A 366 3.45 -5.93 -3.48
CA PHE A 366 4.02 -4.59 -3.56
C PHE A 366 5.47 -4.58 -3.05
N LEU A 367 5.72 -5.18 -1.89
CA LEU A 367 7.02 -5.16 -1.24
C LEU A 367 8.10 -5.84 -2.09
N LEU A 368 7.88 -7.10 -2.47
CA LEU A 368 8.85 -7.85 -3.31
C LEU A 368 9.12 -7.12 -4.62
N PHE A 369 8.10 -6.50 -5.17
CA PHE A 369 8.19 -5.75 -6.39
C PHE A 369 9.01 -4.47 -6.25
N ARG A 370 8.77 -3.64 -5.22
CA ARG A 370 9.53 -2.41 -4.98
C ARG A 370 10.98 -2.72 -4.60
N LEU A 371 11.19 -3.73 -3.76
CA LEU A 371 12.55 -4.20 -3.45
C LEU A 371 13.29 -4.66 -4.71
N HIS A 372 12.61 -5.39 -5.62
CA HIS A 372 13.18 -5.73 -6.92
C HIS A 372 13.55 -4.50 -7.74
N GLN A 373 12.63 -3.53 -7.87
CA GLN A 373 12.86 -2.32 -8.67
C GLN A 373 14.05 -1.50 -8.16
N GLU A 374 14.09 -1.26 -6.86
CA GLU A 374 15.14 -0.44 -6.24
C GLU A 374 16.52 -1.09 -6.34
N MET A 375 16.59 -2.43 -6.41
CA MET A 375 17.84 -3.21 -6.52
C MET A 375 18.16 -3.68 -7.93
N ASN A 376 17.29 -3.45 -8.91
CA ASN A 376 17.53 -3.92 -10.26
C ASN A 376 18.71 -3.17 -10.89
N GLU A 377 19.75 -3.93 -11.29
CA GLU A 377 20.98 -3.38 -11.85
C GLU A 377 20.86 -3.08 -13.35
N VAL A 378 19.81 -3.55 -13.99
CA VAL A 378 19.52 -3.24 -15.38
C VAL A 378 18.99 -1.82 -15.50
N ASP A 379 19.56 -1.04 -16.42
CA ASP A 379 19.27 0.37 -16.61
C ASP A 379 17.76 0.64 -16.73
N ASN A 380 17.24 1.49 -15.84
CA ASN A 380 15.80 1.75 -15.68
C ASN A 380 15.12 2.35 -16.91
N ASN A 381 15.89 2.82 -17.91
CA ASN A 381 15.34 3.36 -19.16
C ASN A 381 14.58 2.31 -19.98
N ASN A 382 14.81 1.02 -19.73
CA ASN A 382 14.14 -0.10 -20.42
C ASN A 382 13.13 -0.86 -19.52
N LEU A 383 12.98 -0.46 -18.25
CA LEU A 383 12.00 -1.08 -17.36
C LEU A 383 10.59 -0.58 -17.74
N PRO A 384 9.59 -1.46 -17.68
CA PRO A 384 8.22 -1.01 -17.82
C PRO A 384 7.92 -0.03 -16.70
N ASN A 385 7.57 1.19 -17.07
CA ASN A 385 7.12 2.20 -16.14
C ASN A 385 5.87 1.65 -15.42
N LEU A 386 5.94 1.49 -14.09
CA LEU A 386 4.83 1.03 -13.25
C LEU A 386 3.56 1.85 -13.43
N ASN A 387 3.72 3.10 -13.83
CA ASN A 387 2.64 4.03 -14.11
C ASN A 387 1.92 3.76 -15.44
N LYS A 388 2.40 2.83 -16.26
CA LYS A 388 1.67 2.42 -17.46
C LYS A 388 0.73 1.27 -17.11
N LYS A 389 -0.55 1.39 -17.49
CA LYS A 389 -1.63 0.40 -17.31
C LYS A 389 -1.32 -1.05 -17.71
N ASN A 390 -0.14 -1.30 -18.30
CA ASN A 390 0.30 -2.58 -18.83
C ASN A 390 1.70 -3.02 -18.34
N ALA A 391 2.17 -2.54 -17.18
CA ALA A 391 3.43 -3.01 -16.63
C ALA A 391 3.29 -4.49 -16.20
N LYS A 392 3.62 -5.39 -17.11
CA LYS A 392 3.60 -6.84 -16.86
C LYS A 392 4.95 -7.27 -16.30
N TYR A 393 4.95 -7.75 -15.05
CA TYR A 393 6.13 -8.37 -14.41
C TYR A 393 6.33 -9.82 -14.79
N VAL A 394 5.34 -10.43 -15.40
CA VAL A 394 5.49 -11.73 -16.02
C VAL A 394 6.02 -11.52 -17.43
N ILE A 395 7.31 -11.77 -17.60
CA ILE A 395 7.92 -11.83 -18.92
C ILE A 395 7.49 -13.16 -19.53
N THR A 396 6.74 -13.11 -20.61
CA THR A 396 6.32 -14.30 -21.37
C THR A 396 7.02 -14.29 -22.72
N SER A 397 7.41 -15.45 -23.21
CA SER A 397 7.64 -15.65 -24.62
C SER A 397 6.28 -15.84 -25.27
N SER A 398 5.87 -14.91 -26.16
CA SER A 398 4.65 -15.10 -26.95
C SER A 398 4.86 -16.26 -27.94
N PHE A 399 3.76 -16.95 -28.27
CA PHE A 399 3.74 -17.91 -29.38
C PHE A 399 3.80 -17.20 -30.75
N ASP A 400 3.86 -15.85 -30.76
CA ASP A 400 3.86 -15.02 -31.96
C ASP A 400 5.30 -14.76 -32.41
N GLY A 401 5.73 -15.36 -33.48
CA GLY A 401 7.04 -15.16 -34.09
C GLY A 401 7.36 -16.29 -35.10
N GLU A 402 8.09 -15.96 -36.15
CA GLU A 402 8.33 -16.87 -37.29
C GLU A 402 9.30 -18.01 -37.00
N GLU A 403 10.00 -18.04 -35.83
CA GLU A 403 11.07 -18.98 -35.58
C GLU A 403 10.71 -20.00 -34.50
N ASP A 404 10.85 -21.24 -34.84
CA ASP A 404 11.04 -22.49 -34.07
C ASP A 404 10.37 -22.63 -32.70
N LYS A 405 9.10 -22.22 -32.62
CA LYS A 405 8.20 -22.42 -31.45
C LYS A 405 8.13 -23.90 -31.02
N HIS A 406 8.63 -24.79 -31.87
CA HIS A 406 8.63 -26.23 -31.69
C HIS A 406 9.87 -26.73 -30.96
N ASN A 407 10.95 -25.90 -30.87
CA ASN A 407 12.19 -26.24 -30.20
C ASN A 407 12.23 -25.63 -28.78
N LYS A 408 12.22 -26.53 -27.78
CA LYS A 408 12.22 -26.11 -26.35
C LYS A 408 13.44 -25.26 -26.00
N ASP A 409 14.63 -25.66 -26.45
CA ASP A 409 15.88 -25.03 -26.02
C ASP A 409 16.09 -23.66 -26.69
N GLN A 410 15.67 -23.51 -27.94
CA GLN A 410 15.68 -22.21 -28.61
C GLN A 410 14.69 -21.25 -27.96
N MET A 411 13.49 -21.71 -27.62
CA MET A 411 12.51 -20.90 -26.92
C MET A 411 12.97 -20.50 -25.52
N TRP A 412 13.66 -21.38 -24.81
CA TRP A 412 14.28 -21.07 -23.53
C TRP A 412 15.37 -20.01 -23.69
N ASN A 413 16.31 -20.21 -24.63
CA ASN A 413 17.39 -19.23 -24.85
C ASN A 413 16.86 -17.86 -25.23
N LYS A 414 15.85 -17.77 -26.07
CA LYS A 414 15.19 -16.52 -26.43
C LYS A 414 14.53 -15.86 -25.21
N PHE A 415 13.83 -16.66 -24.40
CA PHE A 415 13.18 -16.18 -23.20
C PHE A 415 14.20 -15.66 -22.19
N ILE A 416 15.26 -16.42 -21.87
CA ILE A 416 16.22 -16.05 -20.83
C ILE A 416 17.05 -14.81 -21.21
N VAL A 417 17.40 -14.65 -22.48
CA VAL A 417 18.06 -13.42 -22.99
C VAL A 417 17.14 -12.20 -22.79
N LYS A 418 15.87 -12.33 -23.17
CA LYS A 418 14.87 -11.26 -22.96
C LYS A 418 14.64 -10.98 -21.47
N TYR A 419 14.62 -12.01 -20.64
CA TYR A 419 14.48 -11.88 -19.19
C TYR A 419 15.67 -11.15 -18.59
N ASN A 420 16.90 -11.62 -18.85
CA ASN A 420 18.12 -11.02 -18.29
C ASN A 420 18.37 -9.58 -18.78
N SER A 421 17.85 -9.21 -19.94
CA SER A 421 17.90 -7.80 -20.41
C SER A 421 17.01 -6.84 -19.62
N LYS A 422 16.16 -7.36 -18.72
CA LYS A 422 15.20 -6.54 -17.95
C LYS A 422 15.28 -6.76 -16.44
N VAL A 423 15.80 -7.90 -16.02
CA VAL A 423 15.73 -8.39 -14.65
C VAL A 423 17.09 -8.84 -14.18
N ASN A 424 17.68 -8.13 -13.23
CA ASN A 424 18.91 -8.49 -12.53
C ASN A 424 18.88 -7.91 -11.13
N SER A 425 18.35 -8.64 -10.17
CA SER A 425 18.31 -8.22 -8.76
C SER A 425 18.36 -9.40 -7.81
N LEU A 426 18.81 -9.16 -6.58
CA LEU A 426 18.75 -10.14 -5.52
C LEU A 426 17.34 -10.76 -5.37
N ILE A 427 16.30 -9.95 -5.43
CA ILE A 427 14.91 -10.44 -5.29
C ILE A 427 14.57 -11.40 -6.41
N SER A 428 15.00 -11.12 -7.66
CA SER A 428 14.79 -12.05 -8.77
C SER A 428 15.53 -13.36 -8.59
N ASP A 429 16.75 -13.31 -8.05
CA ASP A 429 17.56 -14.51 -7.83
C ASP A 429 17.01 -15.41 -6.72
N LEU A 430 16.39 -14.81 -5.71
CA LEU A 430 15.84 -15.54 -4.57
C LEU A 430 14.41 -16.03 -4.78
N PHE A 431 13.58 -15.33 -5.58
CA PHE A 431 12.13 -15.60 -5.64
C PHE A 431 11.58 -15.87 -7.03
N PHE A 432 12.23 -15.39 -8.13
CA PHE A 432 11.62 -15.50 -9.47
C PHE A 432 11.96 -16.81 -10.13
N GLY A 433 11.09 -17.79 -9.98
CA GLY A 433 11.19 -19.07 -10.68
C GLY A 433 10.62 -19.01 -12.11
N PHE A 434 10.79 -20.10 -12.84
CA PHE A 434 10.35 -20.22 -14.23
C PHE A 434 9.43 -21.41 -14.44
N VAL A 435 8.39 -21.21 -15.25
CA VAL A 435 7.47 -22.25 -15.71
C VAL A 435 7.60 -22.43 -17.20
N LYS A 436 7.69 -23.67 -17.64
CA LYS A 436 7.56 -24.09 -19.02
C LYS A 436 6.10 -24.47 -19.28
N THR A 437 5.52 -23.91 -20.31
CA THR A 437 4.21 -24.31 -20.86
C THR A 437 4.44 -24.98 -22.22
N LYS A 438 3.88 -26.18 -22.39
CA LYS A 438 3.84 -26.90 -23.66
C LYS A 438 2.39 -27.05 -24.06
N ILE A 439 2.02 -26.57 -25.25
CA ILE A 439 0.71 -26.83 -25.84
C ILE A 439 0.88 -27.78 -27.04
N ILE A 440 -0.04 -28.73 -27.20
CA ILE A 440 -0.04 -29.73 -28.27
C ILE A 440 -1.32 -29.63 -29.05
N CYS A 441 -1.22 -29.33 -30.34
CA CYS A 441 -2.35 -29.34 -31.25
C CYS A 441 -2.99 -30.73 -31.28
N GLN A 442 -4.29 -30.82 -31.12
CA GLN A 442 -4.98 -32.12 -31.09
C GLN A 442 -5.16 -32.74 -32.48
N THR A 443 -5.07 -31.92 -33.53
CA THR A 443 -5.19 -32.35 -34.92
C THR A 443 -3.84 -32.87 -35.50
N CYS A 444 -2.81 -32.04 -35.57
CA CYS A 444 -1.53 -32.40 -36.18
C CYS A 444 -0.47 -32.90 -35.18
N ARG A 445 -0.76 -32.87 -33.87
CA ARG A 445 0.12 -33.29 -32.77
C ARG A 445 1.42 -32.48 -32.61
N LYS A 446 1.60 -31.41 -33.36
CA LYS A 446 2.74 -30.51 -33.14
C LYS A 446 2.64 -29.81 -31.77
N GLY A 447 3.79 -29.69 -31.10
CA GLY A 447 3.95 -29.05 -29.83
C GLY A 447 4.55 -27.64 -29.96
N TYR A 448 4.11 -26.71 -29.13
CA TYR A 448 4.63 -25.35 -29.02
C TYR A 448 5.08 -25.12 -27.58
N TYR A 449 6.17 -24.39 -27.38
CA TYR A 449 6.75 -24.13 -26.08
C TYR A 449 6.73 -22.64 -25.76
N SER A 450 6.43 -22.32 -24.52
CA SER A 450 6.59 -20.97 -23.98
C SER A 450 7.13 -21.02 -22.55
N PHE A 451 7.75 -19.93 -22.11
CA PHE A 451 8.28 -19.78 -20.76
C PHE A 451 7.77 -18.49 -20.13
N SER A 452 7.56 -18.54 -18.82
CA SER A 452 7.19 -17.38 -18.02
C SER A 452 7.88 -17.43 -16.66
N ASN A 453 8.12 -16.27 -16.05
CA ASN A 453 8.56 -16.21 -14.67
C ASN A 453 7.37 -16.06 -13.72
N TYR A 454 7.57 -16.44 -12.47
CA TYR A 454 6.65 -16.22 -11.35
C TYR A 454 7.47 -15.87 -10.11
N PHE A 455 6.87 -15.29 -9.08
CA PHE A 455 7.53 -14.99 -7.79
C PHE A 455 6.76 -15.51 -6.57
N TYR A 456 5.57 -16.03 -6.76
CA TYR A 456 4.83 -16.83 -5.80
C TYR A 456 3.88 -17.79 -6.53
N ILE A 457 3.41 -18.82 -5.85
CA ILE A 457 2.45 -19.78 -6.37
C ILE A 457 1.09 -19.52 -5.70
N ILE A 458 0.04 -19.41 -6.51
CA ILE A 458 -1.33 -19.21 -5.99
C ILE A 458 -2.15 -20.46 -6.28
N PHE A 459 -2.80 -20.98 -5.23
CA PHE A 459 -3.87 -21.95 -5.35
C PHE A 459 -5.22 -21.28 -5.12
N ASP A 460 -6.10 -21.36 -6.12
CA ASP A 460 -7.43 -20.75 -6.06
C ASP A 460 -8.42 -21.72 -5.42
N LEU A 461 -8.94 -21.34 -4.25
CA LEU A 461 -9.92 -22.07 -3.49
C LEU A 461 -11.32 -21.42 -3.57
N SER A 462 -11.49 -20.33 -4.32
CA SER A 462 -12.72 -19.51 -4.31
C SER A 462 -13.99 -20.30 -4.63
N ASP A 463 -13.90 -21.21 -5.59
CA ASP A 463 -15.02 -22.02 -6.08
C ASP A 463 -15.03 -23.46 -5.54
N ARG A 464 -14.12 -23.76 -4.60
CA ARG A 464 -14.02 -25.09 -4.00
C ARG A 464 -15.02 -25.26 -2.85
N ASP A 465 -15.51 -26.48 -2.65
CA ASP A 465 -16.32 -26.85 -1.50
C ASP A 465 -15.52 -26.65 -0.20
N SER A 466 -15.96 -25.71 0.62
CA SER A 466 -15.30 -25.34 1.88
C SER A 466 -15.36 -26.42 2.97
N LYS A 467 -16.15 -27.47 2.79
CA LYS A 467 -16.24 -28.62 3.69
C LYS A 467 -15.13 -29.64 3.47
N ARG A 468 -14.41 -29.55 2.34
CA ARG A 468 -13.31 -30.45 2.01
C ARG A 468 -11.98 -29.79 2.34
N ASP A 469 -11.13 -30.52 3.06
CA ASP A 469 -9.74 -30.13 3.29
C ASP A 469 -9.00 -30.02 1.95
N PHE A 470 -8.01 -29.14 1.89
CA PHE A 470 -7.15 -28.95 0.73
C PHE A 470 -5.75 -29.51 1.04
N ASP A 471 -5.38 -30.59 0.38
CA ASP A 471 -4.02 -31.15 0.46
C ASP A 471 -3.12 -30.42 -0.53
N LEU A 472 -2.06 -29.77 -0.02
CA LEU A 472 -1.16 -28.94 -0.83
C LEU A 472 -0.52 -29.72 -1.97
N ILE A 473 -0.10 -30.96 -1.76
CA ILE A 473 0.53 -31.78 -2.79
C ILE A 473 -0.52 -32.37 -3.73
N LYS A 474 -1.51 -33.10 -3.21
CA LYS A 474 -2.50 -33.83 -4.02
C LYS A 474 -3.47 -32.91 -4.73
N ASP A 475 -4.09 -31.99 -3.99
CA ASP A 475 -5.11 -31.09 -4.53
C ASP A 475 -4.50 -29.83 -5.18
N GLY A 476 -3.30 -29.43 -4.73
CA GLY A 476 -2.57 -28.28 -5.27
C GLY A 476 -1.69 -28.69 -6.44
N PHE A 477 -0.50 -29.15 -6.15
CA PHE A 477 0.53 -29.40 -7.19
C PHE A 477 0.14 -30.51 -8.19
N GLU A 478 -0.35 -31.67 -7.72
CA GLU A 478 -0.72 -32.77 -8.61
C GLU A 478 -1.85 -32.38 -9.55
N ILE A 479 -2.91 -31.71 -9.06
CA ILE A 479 -4.00 -31.28 -9.93
C ILE A 479 -3.51 -30.22 -10.90
N GLN A 480 -2.73 -29.22 -10.44
CA GLN A 480 -2.23 -28.14 -11.30
C GLN A 480 -1.41 -28.67 -12.48
N PHE A 481 -0.58 -29.69 -12.25
CA PHE A 481 0.33 -30.21 -13.28
C PHE A 481 -0.19 -31.44 -14.02
N ASN A 482 -1.09 -32.22 -13.43
CA ASN A 482 -1.69 -33.40 -14.06
C ASN A 482 -2.99 -33.10 -14.81
N LYS A 483 -3.72 -32.03 -14.41
CA LYS A 483 -4.94 -31.60 -15.09
C LYS A 483 -4.58 -30.91 -16.41
N LYS A 484 -4.70 -31.65 -17.49
CA LYS A 484 -4.50 -31.14 -18.85
C LYS A 484 -5.59 -30.16 -19.19
N ARG A 485 -5.25 -28.88 -19.35
CA ARG A 485 -6.21 -27.86 -19.80
C ARG A 485 -6.46 -28.05 -21.29
N LEU A 486 -7.73 -28.06 -21.70
CA LEU A 486 -8.11 -28.05 -23.09
C LEU A 486 -8.39 -26.62 -23.53
N ILE A 487 -7.64 -26.12 -24.51
CA ILE A 487 -7.87 -24.82 -25.16
C ILE A 487 -8.74 -25.10 -26.38
N LEU A 488 -9.92 -24.50 -26.42
CA LEU A 488 -10.90 -24.68 -27.51
C LEU A 488 -10.64 -23.70 -28.67
N PRO A 489 -10.97 -24.07 -29.92
CA PRO A 489 -10.71 -23.24 -31.10
C PRO A 489 -11.59 -21.98 -31.16
N ASP A 490 -12.70 -21.97 -30.46
CA ASP A 490 -13.70 -20.89 -30.35
C ASP A 490 -13.66 -20.16 -28.98
N GLY A 491 -12.77 -20.58 -28.07
CA GLY A 491 -12.62 -19.99 -26.74
C GLY A 491 -11.87 -18.64 -26.72
N PRO A 492 -11.89 -17.95 -25.59
CA PRO A 492 -11.17 -16.66 -25.44
C PRO A 492 -9.65 -16.81 -25.61
N ASP A 493 -9.10 -17.99 -25.28
CA ASP A 493 -7.66 -18.31 -25.37
C ASP A 493 -7.30 -19.08 -26.64
N ARG A 494 -8.20 -19.02 -27.67
CA ARG A 494 -7.99 -19.76 -28.93
C ARG A 494 -6.61 -19.54 -29.51
N THR A 495 -5.98 -20.63 -29.94
CA THR A 495 -4.61 -20.63 -30.47
C THR A 495 -4.62 -21.08 -31.92
N TYR A 496 -3.88 -20.36 -32.76
CA TYR A 496 -3.69 -20.70 -34.17
C TYR A 496 -2.62 -21.76 -34.31
N CYS A 497 -2.88 -22.80 -35.11
CA CYS A 497 -1.90 -23.84 -35.44
C CYS A 497 -1.31 -23.54 -36.82
N ASP A 498 -0.01 -23.23 -36.88
CA ASP A 498 0.67 -22.88 -38.13
C ASP A 498 0.67 -24.07 -39.11
N SER A 499 0.72 -25.31 -38.59
CA SER A 499 0.74 -26.52 -39.42
C SER A 499 -0.63 -26.94 -39.96
N CYS A 500 -1.71 -26.59 -39.22
CA CYS A 500 -3.07 -26.81 -39.67
C CYS A 500 -3.64 -25.60 -40.40
N CYS A 501 -2.94 -24.46 -40.38
CA CYS A 501 -3.35 -23.16 -40.92
C CYS A 501 -4.74 -22.72 -40.43
N SER A 502 -5.08 -23.02 -39.17
CA SER A 502 -6.39 -22.70 -38.57
C SER A 502 -6.36 -22.73 -37.03
N TYR A 503 -7.37 -22.15 -36.40
CA TYR A 503 -7.57 -22.30 -34.96
C TYR A 503 -7.97 -23.75 -34.64
N GLN A 504 -7.25 -24.36 -33.71
CA GLN A 504 -7.42 -25.76 -33.36
C GLN A 504 -7.61 -25.91 -31.85
N ALA A 505 -8.04 -27.11 -31.44
CA ALA A 505 -8.02 -27.48 -30.03
C ALA A 505 -6.59 -27.86 -29.61
N PHE A 506 -6.15 -27.36 -28.44
CA PHE A 506 -4.83 -27.68 -27.86
C PHE A 506 -4.96 -28.29 -26.47
N LYS A 507 -4.05 -29.18 -26.11
CA LYS A 507 -3.82 -29.61 -24.74
C LYS A 507 -2.63 -28.89 -24.16
N GLU A 508 -2.79 -28.28 -22.99
CA GLU A 508 -1.77 -27.54 -22.26
C GLU A 508 -1.15 -28.43 -21.16
N TYR A 509 0.18 -28.34 -21.05
CA TYR A 509 1.01 -29.03 -20.06
C TYR A 509 1.97 -28.01 -19.45
N ASN A 510 1.98 -27.91 -18.12
CA ASN A 510 2.87 -27.04 -17.38
C ASN A 510 3.88 -27.85 -16.56
N ARG A 511 5.10 -27.35 -16.42
CA ARG A 511 6.14 -27.88 -15.53
C ARG A 511 6.96 -26.71 -14.99
N TYR A 512 7.43 -26.80 -13.75
CA TYR A 512 8.47 -25.90 -13.30
C TYR A 512 9.75 -26.15 -14.10
N TYR A 513 10.31 -25.08 -14.63
CA TYR A 513 11.60 -25.16 -15.33
C TYR A 513 12.74 -24.82 -14.37
N MET A 514 12.52 -23.88 -13.44
CA MET A 514 13.45 -23.56 -12.37
C MET A 514 12.69 -23.07 -11.14
N LEU A 515 12.91 -23.71 -10.00
CA LEU A 515 12.49 -23.24 -8.69
C LEU A 515 13.65 -22.52 -8.02
N ARG A 516 13.40 -21.36 -7.42
CA ARG A 516 14.39 -20.62 -6.65
C ARG A 516 14.44 -21.10 -5.20
N SER A 517 15.46 -20.61 -4.46
CA SER A 517 15.67 -21.02 -3.07
C SER A 517 14.51 -20.67 -2.14
N ASN A 518 13.80 -19.59 -2.40
CA ASN A 518 12.66 -19.16 -1.60
C ASN A 518 11.36 -19.40 -2.38
N LEU A 519 10.40 -20.03 -1.73
CA LEU A 519 9.11 -20.36 -2.31
C LEU A 519 7.99 -19.81 -1.41
N ILE A 520 7.10 -19.02 -2.00
CA ILE A 520 5.92 -18.49 -1.32
C ILE A 520 4.67 -19.08 -1.97
N ILE A 521 3.81 -19.68 -1.16
CA ILE A 521 2.56 -20.30 -1.57
C ILE A 521 1.40 -19.52 -0.96
N ILE A 522 0.44 -19.14 -1.78
CA ILE A 522 -0.70 -18.29 -1.41
C ILE A 522 -2.00 -19.03 -1.70
N PHE A 523 -2.95 -18.94 -0.78
CA PHE A 523 -4.29 -19.51 -0.93
C PHE A 523 -5.32 -18.41 -1.15
N ASN A 524 -5.79 -18.27 -2.40
CA ASN A 524 -6.92 -17.39 -2.71
C ASN A 524 -8.22 -18.04 -2.24
N ARG A 525 -8.80 -17.53 -1.15
CA ARG A 525 -10.01 -18.06 -0.53
C ARG A 525 -11.30 -17.39 -1.03
N GLY A 526 -11.21 -16.62 -2.11
CA GLY A 526 -12.32 -15.88 -2.70
C GLY A 526 -12.67 -14.59 -1.94
N SER A 527 -13.71 -13.90 -2.42
CA SER A 527 -14.16 -12.65 -1.81
C SER A 527 -14.52 -12.87 -0.33
N ASN A 528 -14.03 -11.97 0.53
CA ASN A 528 -14.23 -12.01 1.99
C ASN A 528 -13.74 -13.31 2.64
N TYR A 529 -12.76 -14.00 2.06
CA TYR A 529 -12.20 -15.25 2.56
C TYR A 529 -13.29 -16.30 2.87
N LYS A 530 -14.28 -16.42 1.97
CA LYS A 530 -15.43 -17.30 2.14
C LYS A 530 -15.06 -18.78 2.25
N ASN A 531 -14.02 -19.20 1.55
CA ASN A 531 -13.57 -20.60 1.62
C ASN A 531 -12.86 -20.87 2.94
N LYS A 532 -13.40 -21.75 3.75
CA LYS A 532 -12.90 -22.13 5.08
C LYS A 532 -12.20 -23.49 5.09
N SER A 533 -11.84 -24.05 3.93
CA SER A 533 -11.12 -25.33 3.86
C SER A 533 -9.86 -25.29 4.71
N LYS A 534 -9.64 -26.37 5.46
CA LYS A 534 -8.38 -26.58 6.15
C LYS A 534 -7.30 -26.92 5.13
N ILE A 535 -6.09 -26.38 5.32
CA ILE A 535 -4.93 -26.67 4.49
C ILE A 535 -4.12 -27.80 5.13
N ILE A 536 -3.91 -28.90 4.40
CA ILE A 536 -3.04 -29.99 4.79
C ILE A 536 -1.71 -29.78 4.07
N PHE A 537 -0.63 -29.71 4.81
CA PHE A 537 0.72 -29.48 4.26
C PHE A 537 1.77 -30.08 5.20
N ASP A 538 2.96 -30.30 4.67
CA ASP A 538 4.10 -30.86 5.40
C ASP A 538 5.17 -29.78 5.66
N GLU A 539 5.96 -29.98 6.71
CA GLU A 539 7.13 -29.13 7.01
C GLU A 539 8.19 -29.25 5.91
N LYS A 540 8.35 -30.44 5.33
CA LYS A 540 9.23 -30.70 4.19
C LYS A 540 8.40 -31.15 3.00
N ILE A 541 8.53 -30.43 1.88
CA ILE A 541 7.89 -30.81 0.60
C ILE A 541 8.94 -31.12 -0.46
N ASN A 542 8.67 -32.14 -1.29
CA ASN A 542 9.47 -32.48 -2.45
C ASN A 542 8.69 -32.13 -3.73
N LEU A 543 9.22 -31.20 -4.51
CA LEU A 543 8.61 -30.73 -5.76
C LEU A 543 9.26 -31.33 -7.02
N GLU A 544 10.21 -32.28 -6.89
CA GLU A 544 10.87 -32.95 -8.02
C GLU A 544 9.88 -33.52 -9.07
N PRO A 545 8.74 -34.14 -8.68
CA PRO A 545 7.78 -34.66 -9.65
C PRO A 545 7.16 -33.62 -10.58
N PHE A 546 7.22 -32.32 -10.19
CA PHE A 546 6.62 -31.21 -10.91
C PHE A 546 7.62 -30.38 -11.70
N ILE A 547 8.92 -30.71 -11.60
CA ILE A 547 10.01 -30.07 -12.33
C ILE A 547 10.20 -30.78 -13.69
N GLU A 548 10.67 -30.05 -14.69
CA GLU A 548 11.06 -30.60 -15.97
C GLU A 548 12.28 -31.50 -15.83
N GLU A 549 12.24 -32.66 -16.48
CA GLU A 549 13.33 -33.63 -16.45
C GLU A 549 14.65 -33.04 -17.02
N GLY A 550 15.77 -33.38 -16.37
CA GLY A 550 17.11 -32.94 -16.76
C GLY A 550 17.45 -31.49 -16.42
N ILE A 551 16.59 -30.80 -15.68
CA ILE A 551 16.85 -29.43 -15.21
C ILE A 551 17.40 -29.47 -13.78
N ASP A 552 18.55 -28.81 -13.58
CA ASP A 552 19.10 -28.57 -12.25
C ASP A 552 18.30 -27.45 -11.55
N SER A 553 17.63 -27.83 -10.48
CA SER A 553 16.74 -26.94 -9.73
C SER A 553 16.60 -27.40 -8.28
N HIS A 554 16.22 -26.50 -7.38
CA HIS A 554 15.86 -26.87 -6.01
C HIS A 554 14.66 -27.82 -6.02
N LYS A 555 14.73 -28.90 -5.26
CA LYS A 555 13.72 -29.97 -5.23
C LYS A 555 13.02 -30.08 -3.88
N ASN A 556 13.77 -29.96 -2.80
CA ASN A 556 13.29 -30.06 -1.43
C ASN A 556 13.16 -28.67 -0.83
N PHE A 557 12.05 -28.45 -0.14
CA PHE A 557 11.76 -27.18 0.49
C PHE A 557 11.26 -27.42 1.92
N PHE A 558 11.71 -26.57 2.85
CA PHE A 558 11.39 -26.64 4.26
C PHE A 558 10.57 -25.42 4.66
N LEU A 559 9.52 -25.62 5.45
CA LEU A 559 8.67 -24.56 5.95
C LEU A 559 9.48 -23.62 6.87
N VAL A 560 9.40 -22.33 6.60
CA VAL A 560 10.04 -21.28 7.40
C VAL A 560 9.06 -20.23 7.91
N GLY A 561 7.84 -20.20 7.37
CA GLY A 561 6.82 -19.26 7.83
C GLY A 561 5.41 -19.65 7.41
N CYS A 562 4.43 -19.15 8.16
CA CYS A 562 3.01 -19.32 7.90
C CYS A 562 2.28 -18.05 8.34
N ILE A 563 1.38 -17.55 7.52
CA ILE A 563 0.49 -16.43 7.87
C ILE A 563 -0.94 -16.95 7.93
N ASN A 564 -1.59 -16.69 9.06
CA ASN A 564 -2.99 -16.99 9.31
C ASN A 564 -3.82 -15.72 9.38
N ARG A 565 -5.06 -15.82 8.97
CA ARG A 565 -6.09 -14.80 9.14
C ARG A 565 -7.05 -15.20 10.25
N VAL A 566 -7.36 -14.25 11.13
CA VAL A 566 -8.25 -14.42 12.30
C VAL A 566 -9.35 -13.36 12.24
N GLY A 567 -10.54 -13.68 12.75
CA GLY A 567 -11.65 -12.75 12.86
C GLY A 567 -12.50 -12.60 11.60
N GLU A 568 -13.47 -11.69 11.68
CA GLU A 568 -14.39 -11.37 10.58
C GLU A 568 -13.91 -10.11 9.84
N MET A 569 -14.06 -10.10 8.52
CA MET A 569 -13.66 -8.97 7.67
C MET A 569 -14.37 -7.68 8.09
N GLY A 570 -13.56 -6.65 8.36
CA GLY A 570 -14.05 -5.30 8.66
C GLY A 570 -14.53 -5.07 10.09
N LYS A 571 -14.47 -6.09 10.97
CA LYS A 571 -14.79 -5.94 12.40
C LYS A 571 -13.55 -6.11 13.26
N ASP A 572 -13.01 -7.32 13.31
CA ASP A 572 -11.89 -7.74 14.16
C ASP A 572 -10.84 -8.52 13.37
N GLU A 573 -10.73 -8.23 12.08
CA GLU A 573 -9.77 -8.85 11.17
C GLU A 573 -8.34 -8.60 11.63
N ARG A 574 -7.59 -9.68 11.80
CA ARG A 574 -6.19 -9.68 12.21
C ARG A 574 -5.44 -10.78 11.51
N TYR A 575 -4.12 -10.67 11.56
CA TYR A 575 -3.20 -11.67 10.99
C TYR A 575 -2.21 -12.11 12.06
N SER A 576 -2.00 -13.40 12.17
CA SER A 576 -0.98 -14.02 13.00
C SER A 576 0.07 -14.68 12.13
N SER A 577 1.28 -14.86 12.65
CA SER A 577 2.36 -15.52 11.94
C SER A 577 3.08 -16.52 12.82
N TYR A 578 3.47 -17.62 12.20
CA TYR A 578 4.51 -18.51 12.69
C TYR A 578 5.73 -18.30 11.81
N TYR A 579 6.88 -18.06 12.37
CA TYR A 579 8.09 -17.85 11.60
C TYR A 579 9.30 -18.47 12.30
N ARG A 580 10.22 -19.00 11.51
CA ARG A 580 11.42 -19.65 11.98
C ARG A 580 12.52 -18.60 12.21
N ASP A 581 13.25 -18.75 13.33
CA ASP A 581 14.39 -17.89 13.61
C ASP A 581 15.50 -18.15 12.59
N PRO A 582 15.99 -17.12 11.88
CA PRO A 582 17.03 -17.29 10.86
C PRO A 582 18.41 -17.65 11.44
N GLU A 583 18.70 -17.30 12.72
CA GLU A 583 19.96 -17.60 13.39
C GLU A 583 19.92 -18.95 14.14
N ASN A 584 18.74 -19.31 14.65
CA ASN A 584 18.52 -20.59 15.32
C ASN A 584 17.34 -21.32 14.73
N THR A 585 17.59 -22.06 13.66
CA THR A 585 16.58 -22.72 12.84
C THR A 585 15.72 -23.76 13.57
N ASN A 586 16.08 -24.15 14.80
CA ASN A 586 15.27 -25.06 15.63
C ASN A 586 14.19 -24.32 16.41
N TYR A 587 14.19 -22.99 16.42
CA TYR A 587 13.21 -22.21 17.13
C TYR A 587 12.18 -21.61 16.18
N TRP A 588 10.93 -21.67 16.62
CA TRP A 588 9.81 -21.02 16.00
C TRP A 588 9.25 -19.93 16.90
N HIS A 589 8.97 -18.80 16.34
CA HIS A 589 8.26 -17.71 16.98
C HIS A 589 6.81 -17.75 16.55
N CYS A 590 5.90 -17.57 17.51
CA CYS A 590 4.47 -17.43 17.29
C CYS A 590 4.05 -16.03 17.69
N ASP A 591 3.33 -15.36 16.82
CA ASP A 591 2.77 -14.05 17.08
C ASP A 591 1.31 -14.22 17.50
N GLU A 592 1.07 -14.86 18.63
CA GLU A 592 -0.23 -14.92 19.28
C GLU A 592 -0.38 -13.75 20.24
N TYR A 593 -1.36 -13.01 20.06
CA TYR A 593 -2.10 -12.02 20.82
C TYR A 593 -1.47 -11.36 22.04
N LEU A 594 -0.51 -11.91 22.79
CA LEU A 594 0.03 -11.33 24.03
C LEU A 594 1.38 -11.85 24.53
N ASP A 595 1.89 -12.98 24.10
CA ASP A 595 3.15 -13.51 24.66
C ASP A 595 4.04 -14.20 23.62
N TYR A 596 5.30 -13.82 23.57
CA TYR A 596 6.35 -14.53 22.84
C TYR A 596 6.59 -15.89 23.49
N SER A 597 5.98 -16.94 22.98
CA SER A 597 6.30 -18.29 23.41
C SER A 597 7.22 -18.97 22.42
N ASN A 598 8.41 -19.34 22.88
CA ASN A 598 9.32 -20.23 22.15
C ASN A 598 8.68 -21.63 22.12
N VAL A 599 8.29 -22.10 20.94
CA VAL A 599 7.62 -23.40 20.80
C VAL A 599 8.64 -24.43 20.36
N SER A 600 8.93 -25.37 21.24
CA SER A 600 9.75 -26.58 20.97
C SER A 600 8.94 -27.78 20.47
N ILE A 601 7.68 -27.60 20.11
CA ILE A 601 6.73 -28.63 19.68
C ILE A 601 6.75 -28.78 18.16
N PRO A 602 6.39 -29.92 17.55
CA PRO A 602 6.22 -30.05 16.11
C PRO A 602 5.27 -28.97 15.59
N ILE A 603 5.84 -27.98 14.90
CA ILE A 603 5.15 -26.75 14.47
C ILE A 603 3.89 -27.03 13.66
N ILE A 604 3.91 -28.06 12.81
CA ILE A 604 2.75 -28.48 12.03
C ILE A 604 1.56 -28.88 12.92
N SER A 605 1.83 -29.56 14.05
CA SER A 605 0.78 -29.94 15.01
C SER A 605 0.13 -28.70 15.61
N GLU A 606 0.93 -27.67 15.93
CA GLU A 606 0.44 -26.43 16.51
C GLU A 606 -0.38 -25.62 15.49
N ILE A 607 0.17 -25.38 14.30
CA ILE A 607 -0.55 -24.69 13.22
C ILE A 607 -1.86 -25.42 12.87
N ASN A 608 -1.86 -26.76 12.87
CA ASN A 608 -3.07 -27.55 12.62
C ASN A 608 -4.15 -27.39 13.68
N LYS A 609 -3.78 -27.16 14.95
CA LYS A 609 -4.75 -26.86 16.02
C LYS A 609 -5.40 -25.50 15.82
N THR A 610 -4.63 -24.49 15.43
CA THR A 610 -5.14 -23.13 15.24
C THR A 610 -6.08 -23.02 14.05
N GLN A 611 -5.95 -23.87 13.01
CA GLN A 611 -6.85 -23.88 11.84
C GLN A 611 -8.34 -24.11 12.17
N LYS A 612 -8.69 -24.48 13.39
CA LYS A 612 -10.09 -24.53 13.85
C LYS A 612 -10.71 -23.12 13.99
N LYS A 613 -9.88 -22.11 14.23
CA LYS A 613 -10.29 -20.70 14.45
C LYS A 613 -9.69 -19.75 13.44
N GLU A 614 -8.60 -20.14 12.80
CA GLU A 614 -7.78 -19.32 11.91
C GLU A 614 -7.72 -19.93 10.50
N GLN A 615 -7.48 -19.10 9.51
CA GLN A 615 -7.38 -19.53 8.13
C GLN A 615 -5.96 -19.29 7.61
N ILE A 616 -5.24 -20.33 7.25
CA ILE A 616 -3.95 -20.21 6.56
C ILE A 616 -4.18 -19.50 5.22
N ILE A 617 -3.43 -18.44 5.00
CA ILE A 617 -3.46 -17.67 3.74
C ILE A 617 -2.15 -17.73 2.97
N MET A 618 -1.02 -17.93 3.64
CA MET A 618 0.30 -18.05 3.01
C MET A 618 1.18 -19.04 3.74
N LEU A 619 2.04 -19.73 2.97
CA LEU A 619 3.13 -20.57 3.46
C LEU A 619 4.44 -20.11 2.82
N PHE A 620 5.51 -20.08 3.60
CA PHE A 620 6.85 -19.68 3.20
C PHE A 620 7.79 -20.87 3.36
N TYR A 621 8.48 -21.23 2.30
CA TYR A 621 9.42 -22.35 2.25
C TYR A 621 10.80 -21.91 1.77
N ASN A 622 11.84 -22.55 2.26
CA ASN A 622 13.22 -22.35 1.81
C ASN A 622 13.85 -23.69 1.40
N SER A 623 14.68 -23.70 0.34
CA SER A 623 15.31 -24.90 -0.18
C SER A 623 16.58 -25.33 0.58
N LYS A 624 17.15 -24.50 1.44
CA LYS A 624 18.33 -24.90 2.23
C LYS A 624 17.92 -25.90 3.29
N ASP A 625 18.69 -26.98 3.36
CA ASP A 625 18.58 -27.94 4.46
C ASP A 625 18.81 -27.18 5.77
N ILE A 626 17.85 -27.31 6.65
CA ILE A 626 17.95 -26.80 8.00
C ILE A 626 18.70 -27.89 8.77
N PRO A 627 19.85 -27.61 9.41
CA PRO A 627 20.52 -28.58 10.24
C PRO A 627 19.52 -29.07 11.31
N GLN A 628 19.40 -30.39 11.43
CA GLN A 628 18.58 -31.03 12.45
C GLN A 628 19.10 -30.75 13.86
#